data_9d4e96f1e9b41611f94456d9284dbf28
#
_entry.id   9d4e96f1e9b41611f94456d9284dbf28
#
_cell.length_a   1.000
_cell.length_b   1.000
_cell.length_c   1.000
_cell.angle_alpha   90.00
_cell.angle_beta   90.00
_cell.angle_gamma   90.00
#
_symmetry.space_group_name_H-M   'P 1'
#
loop_
_entity.id
_entity.type
_entity.pdbx_description
1 polymer ?
#
loop_
_entity_poly.entity_id
_entity_poly.type
_entity_poly.pdbx_seq_one_letter_code
_entity_poly.pdbx_strand_id
1 'polypeptide(L)'
;MSESIFQQLSALLPAGCVRENVTLAPYTTMRTGGPAALFAEPRNAQQLAHVHQWAQEKGLSLLILGNGSNLLIADSGFDGLVIHLGRALSEVSVFANTLTAQAGASLAAAARAAAQASLTGLEFAAGIPGSIGGAVCMNAGAYGGEIAQVIVSARVLTPEGVRMVSKEELSLGYRSSAVMQNGWVVLEATFELAPGSPDEIKATMADLAARRREKQPLQYPSCGSFFKRPVGYYAGALIEQAGLKGYRVGDAQVSEMHAGFVINRGHATSSEIYRLMQEVQCRVQARFGVTLEPEVRLIGHFEA
;
A
#
# COMPACT_ATOMS: atom_id res chain seq x y z
N MET A 1 -30.25 -26.04 -9.69
CA MET A 1 -30.01 -24.86 -8.84
C MET A 1 -28.71 -24.23 -9.34
N SER A 2 -28.67 -22.94 -9.64
CA SER A 2 -27.43 -22.29 -10.06
C SER A 2 -26.47 -22.25 -8.85
N GLU A 3 -25.22 -22.59 -9.08
CA GLU A 3 -24.15 -22.55 -8.08
C GLU A 3 -23.94 -21.10 -7.62
N SER A 4 -23.77 -20.86 -6.29
CA SER A 4 -23.57 -19.52 -5.78
C SER A 4 -22.21 -18.97 -6.26
N ILE A 5 -22.07 -17.64 -6.29
CA ILE A 5 -20.79 -16.96 -6.63
C ILE A 5 -19.66 -17.46 -5.73
N PHE A 6 -19.94 -17.64 -4.44
CA PHE A 6 -18.97 -18.21 -3.49
C PHE A 6 -18.53 -19.64 -3.85
N GLN A 7 -19.46 -20.51 -4.23
CA GLN A 7 -19.15 -21.89 -4.63
C GLN A 7 -18.30 -21.90 -5.90
N GLN A 8 -18.66 -21.10 -6.92
CA GLN A 8 -17.88 -20.97 -8.16
C GLN A 8 -16.45 -20.48 -7.87
N LEU A 9 -16.29 -19.44 -7.05
CA LEU A 9 -14.96 -18.92 -6.66
C LEU A 9 -14.17 -19.96 -5.86
N SER A 10 -14.83 -20.69 -4.95
CA SER A 10 -14.19 -21.72 -4.13
C SER A 10 -13.66 -22.90 -4.95
N ALA A 11 -14.27 -23.18 -6.11
CA ALA A 11 -13.79 -24.22 -7.03
C ALA A 11 -12.48 -23.86 -7.74
N LEU A 12 -12.12 -22.56 -7.80
CA LEU A 12 -10.89 -22.08 -8.46
C LEU A 12 -9.66 -22.16 -7.56
N LEU A 13 -9.83 -22.28 -6.25
CA LEU A 13 -8.74 -22.22 -5.28
C LEU A 13 -8.76 -23.43 -4.33
N PRO A 14 -7.62 -23.75 -3.70
CA PRO A 14 -7.58 -24.77 -2.66
C PRO A 14 -8.52 -24.45 -1.50
N ALA A 15 -8.98 -25.48 -0.81
CA ALA A 15 -9.86 -25.35 0.34
C ALA A 15 -9.30 -24.36 1.37
N GLY A 16 -10.14 -23.48 1.91
CA GLY A 16 -9.80 -22.46 2.90
C GLY A 16 -9.18 -21.18 2.31
N CYS A 17 -8.97 -21.10 0.99
CA CYS A 17 -8.44 -19.89 0.36
C CYS A 17 -9.55 -18.88 -0.02
N VAL A 18 -10.82 -19.24 0.13
CA VAL A 18 -11.97 -18.36 -0.13
C VAL A 18 -12.82 -18.24 1.12
N ARG A 19 -13.23 -17.03 1.44
CA ARG A 19 -14.08 -16.71 2.60
C ARG A 19 -15.08 -15.62 2.24
N GLU A 20 -16.20 -15.55 2.96
CA GLU A 20 -17.20 -14.50 2.85
C GLU A 20 -17.21 -13.62 4.11
N ASN A 21 -17.66 -12.40 3.95
CA ASN A 21 -17.88 -11.44 5.05
C ASN A 21 -16.63 -11.26 5.95
N VAL A 22 -15.45 -11.15 5.32
CA VAL A 22 -14.18 -11.02 6.05
C VAL A 22 -13.97 -9.57 6.46
N THR A 23 -13.90 -9.30 7.75
CA THR A 23 -13.53 -7.98 8.30
C THR A 23 -12.14 -7.58 7.82
N LEU A 24 -12.02 -6.39 7.20
CA LEU A 24 -10.77 -5.92 6.59
C LEU A 24 -9.87 -5.13 7.54
N ALA A 25 -10.35 -4.70 8.71
CA ALA A 25 -9.54 -3.98 9.70
C ALA A 25 -8.19 -4.66 10.03
N PRO A 26 -8.10 -6.00 10.22
CA PRO A 26 -6.82 -6.68 10.47
C PRO A 26 -5.85 -6.66 9.29
N TYR A 27 -6.34 -6.37 8.08
CA TYR A 27 -5.57 -6.34 6.84
C TYR A 27 -5.13 -4.93 6.44
N THR A 28 -5.38 -3.92 7.28
CA THR A 28 -4.95 -2.54 7.06
C THR A 28 -4.05 -2.06 8.20
N THR A 29 -3.08 -1.21 7.89
CA THR A 29 -2.23 -0.60 8.93
C THR A 29 -2.95 0.46 9.74
N MET A 30 -4.05 1.02 9.25
CA MET A 30 -4.95 1.92 9.98
C MET A 30 -5.80 1.15 11.02
N ARG A 31 -5.93 -0.17 10.86
CA ARG A 31 -6.77 -1.05 11.68
C ARG A 31 -8.24 -0.67 11.67
N THR A 32 -8.72 -0.17 10.53
CA THR A 32 -10.14 0.10 10.26
C THR A 32 -10.55 -0.54 8.95
N GLY A 33 -11.86 -0.70 8.75
CA GLY A 33 -12.46 -1.27 7.55
C GLY A 33 -13.49 -2.35 7.86
N GLY A 34 -14.64 -2.23 7.22
CA GLY A 34 -15.74 -3.20 7.31
C GLY A 34 -15.46 -4.49 6.54
N PRO A 35 -16.49 -5.32 6.33
CA PRO A 35 -16.34 -6.62 5.71
C PRO A 35 -16.13 -6.54 4.19
N ALA A 36 -15.33 -7.47 3.64
CA ALA A 36 -15.35 -7.82 2.22
C ALA A 36 -16.45 -8.84 1.95
N ALA A 37 -17.28 -8.64 0.95
CA ALA A 37 -18.30 -9.61 0.56
C ALA A 37 -17.66 -10.96 0.23
N LEU A 38 -16.60 -10.94 -0.59
CA LEU A 38 -15.79 -12.10 -0.94
C LEU A 38 -14.31 -11.78 -0.69
N PHE A 39 -13.57 -12.79 -0.21
CA PHE A 39 -12.14 -12.67 0.09
C PHE A 39 -11.41 -13.92 -0.41
N ALA A 40 -10.38 -13.73 -1.24
CA ALA A 40 -9.60 -14.81 -1.82
C ALA A 40 -8.10 -14.63 -1.56
N GLU A 41 -7.41 -15.73 -1.22
CA GLU A 41 -5.96 -15.80 -1.00
C GLU A 41 -5.32 -16.81 -1.96
N PRO A 42 -5.06 -16.42 -3.22
CA PRO A 42 -4.38 -17.28 -4.18
C PRO A 42 -2.95 -17.59 -3.70
N ARG A 43 -2.49 -18.83 -3.95
CA ARG A 43 -1.18 -19.31 -3.49
C ARG A 43 -0.06 -19.16 -4.52
N ASN A 44 -0.39 -18.84 -5.76
CA ASN A 44 0.57 -18.62 -6.84
C ASN A 44 -0.01 -17.71 -7.93
N ALA A 45 0.85 -17.25 -8.83
CA ALA A 45 0.47 -16.33 -9.90
C ALA A 45 -0.60 -16.89 -10.85
N GLN A 46 -0.62 -18.21 -11.09
CA GLN A 46 -1.62 -18.83 -11.96
C GLN A 46 -3.02 -18.76 -11.32
N GLN A 47 -3.13 -19.11 -10.03
CA GLN A 47 -4.38 -18.98 -9.29
C GLN A 47 -4.86 -17.54 -9.22
N LEU A 48 -3.94 -16.60 -9.00
CA LEU A 48 -4.27 -15.17 -9.00
C LEU A 48 -4.84 -14.74 -10.36
N ALA A 49 -4.20 -15.14 -11.47
CA ALA A 49 -4.67 -14.82 -12.82
C ALA A 49 -6.05 -15.42 -13.11
N HIS A 50 -6.28 -16.67 -12.75
CA HIS A 50 -7.57 -17.32 -12.92
C HIS A 50 -8.70 -16.65 -12.12
N VAL A 51 -8.45 -16.34 -10.85
CA VAL A 51 -9.44 -15.65 -9.99
C VAL A 51 -9.73 -14.24 -10.50
N HIS A 52 -8.70 -13.51 -10.92
CA HIS A 52 -8.85 -12.18 -11.47
C HIS A 52 -9.68 -12.17 -12.76
N GLN A 53 -9.35 -13.07 -13.72
CA GLN A 53 -10.09 -13.21 -14.97
C GLN A 53 -11.54 -13.59 -14.70
N TRP A 54 -11.77 -14.62 -13.89
CA TRP A 54 -13.12 -15.06 -13.51
C TRP A 54 -13.96 -13.93 -12.90
N ALA A 55 -13.36 -13.13 -12.02
CA ALA A 55 -14.05 -12.01 -11.39
C ALA A 55 -14.42 -10.91 -12.40
N GLN A 56 -13.55 -10.64 -13.39
CA GLN A 56 -13.87 -9.73 -14.50
C GLN A 56 -15.02 -10.26 -15.36
N GLU A 57 -15.01 -11.55 -15.70
CA GLU A 57 -16.10 -12.20 -16.47
C GLU A 57 -17.45 -12.16 -15.73
N LYS A 58 -17.42 -12.17 -14.39
CA LYS A 58 -18.60 -12.02 -13.53
C LYS A 58 -19.00 -10.56 -13.28
N GLY A 59 -18.23 -9.59 -13.74
CA GLY A 59 -18.49 -8.16 -13.49
C GLY A 59 -18.35 -7.76 -12.02
N LEU A 60 -17.55 -8.49 -11.23
CA LEU A 60 -17.35 -8.19 -9.82
C LEU A 60 -16.41 -7.00 -9.64
N SER A 61 -16.72 -6.13 -8.69
CA SER A 61 -15.76 -5.13 -8.20
C SER A 61 -14.56 -5.84 -7.58
N LEU A 62 -13.34 -5.40 -7.93
CA LEU A 62 -12.09 -6.02 -7.47
C LEU A 62 -11.25 -5.06 -6.63
N LEU A 63 -10.73 -5.56 -5.52
CA LEU A 63 -9.68 -4.90 -4.73
C LEU A 63 -8.49 -5.84 -4.58
N ILE A 64 -7.33 -5.46 -5.11
CA ILE A 64 -6.06 -6.15 -4.85
C ILE A 64 -5.47 -5.57 -3.57
N LEU A 65 -5.28 -6.42 -2.57
CA LEU A 65 -4.85 -6.04 -1.24
C LEU A 65 -3.48 -6.67 -0.92
N GLY A 66 -2.48 -5.82 -0.70
CA GLY A 66 -1.21 -6.20 -0.09
C GLY A 66 -1.26 -5.97 1.42
N ASN A 67 -0.31 -5.22 1.96
CA ASN A 67 -0.25 -4.90 3.40
C ASN A 67 -1.28 -3.85 3.87
N GLY A 68 -2.15 -3.33 3.01
CA GLY A 68 -3.16 -2.33 3.37
C GLY A 68 -2.61 -1.03 3.97
N SER A 69 -1.36 -0.68 3.64
CA SER A 69 -0.65 0.43 4.30
C SER A 69 -0.94 1.82 3.72
N ASN A 70 -1.75 1.88 2.66
CA ASN A 70 -2.18 3.14 2.04
C ASN A 70 -3.67 3.12 1.70
N LEU A 71 -4.48 2.43 2.51
CA LEU A 71 -5.92 2.30 2.31
C LEU A 71 -6.70 2.77 3.52
N LEU A 72 -7.81 3.46 3.27
CA LEU A 72 -8.90 3.67 4.21
C LEU A 72 -10.13 2.97 3.62
N ILE A 73 -10.55 1.88 4.24
CA ILE A 73 -11.70 1.09 3.79
C ILE A 73 -12.91 1.48 4.62
N ALA A 74 -14.03 1.79 3.99
CA ALA A 74 -15.25 2.24 4.65
C ALA A 74 -15.74 1.24 5.73
N ASP A 75 -16.48 1.74 6.72
CA ASP A 75 -17.07 0.90 7.77
C ASP A 75 -18.13 -0.07 7.22
N SER A 76 -18.78 0.29 6.09
CA SER A 76 -19.65 -0.61 5.31
C SER A 76 -18.87 -1.72 4.59
N GLY A 77 -17.54 -1.59 4.47
CA GLY A 77 -16.68 -2.57 3.82
C GLY A 77 -16.57 -2.39 2.30
N PHE A 78 -16.41 -3.52 1.61
CA PHE A 78 -16.24 -3.59 0.17
C PHE A 78 -17.20 -4.62 -0.43
N ASP A 79 -18.15 -4.14 -1.22
CA ASP A 79 -19.11 -5.00 -1.95
C ASP A 79 -18.47 -5.51 -3.25
N GLY A 80 -17.68 -6.57 -3.12
CA GLY A 80 -16.93 -7.17 -4.21
C GLY A 80 -15.96 -8.23 -3.73
N LEU A 81 -15.00 -8.57 -4.59
CA LEU A 81 -13.95 -9.54 -4.30
C LEU A 81 -12.64 -8.83 -3.90
N VAL A 82 -12.19 -9.07 -2.69
CA VAL A 82 -10.82 -8.74 -2.26
C VAL A 82 -9.90 -9.91 -2.57
N ILE A 83 -8.87 -9.68 -3.36
CA ILE A 83 -7.78 -10.64 -3.60
C ILE A 83 -6.58 -10.20 -2.77
N HIS A 84 -6.28 -10.95 -1.71
CA HIS A 84 -5.18 -10.66 -0.81
C HIS A 84 -3.90 -11.36 -1.24
N LEU A 85 -2.85 -10.57 -1.48
CA LEU A 85 -1.52 -11.06 -1.83
C LEU A 85 -0.73 -11.29 -0.53
N GLY A 86 -0.96 -12.46 0.07
CA GLY A 86 -0.40 -12.86 1.36
C GLY A 86 0.95 -13.60 1.24
N ARG A 87 1.28 -14.36 2.28
CA ARG A 87 2.57 -15.06 2.42
C ARG A 87 2.91 -16.01 1.29
N ALA A 88 1.93 -16.62 0.63
CA ALA A 88 2.15 -17.57 -0.46
C ALA A 88 2.72 -16.91 -1.73
N LEU A 89 2.64 -15.58 -1.84
CA LEU A 89 3.16 -14.76 -2.92
C LEU A 89 4.21 -13.77 -2.42
N SER A 90 5.11 -14.21 -1.51
CA SER A 90 6.07 -13.33 -0.81
C SER A 90 7.53 -13.80 -0.93
N GLU A 91 7.84 -14.61 -1.91
CA GLU A 91 9.21 -15.04 -2.18
C GLU A 91 10.09 -13.87 -2.58
N VAL A 92 11.34 -13.87 -2.08
CA VAL A 92 12.40 -12.91 -2.44
C VAL A 92 13.64 -13.71 -2.76
N SER A 93 14.20 -13.49 -3.93
CA SER A 93 15.44 -14.13 -4.37
C SER A 93 16.45 -13.09 -4.82
N VAL A 94 17.74 -13.40 -4.63
CA VAL A 94 18.86 -12.56 -5.06
C VAL A 94 19.80 -13.41 -5.90
N PHE A 95 20.14 -12.90 -7.08
CA PHE A 95 21.13 -13.50 -7.97
C PHE A 95 22.05 -12.41 -8.53
N ALA A 96 23.33 -12.50 -8.25
CA ALA A 96 24.31 -11.45 -8.54
C ALA A 96 23.83 -10.09 -7.99
N ASN A 97 23.67 -9.10 -8.84
CA ASN A 97 23.20 -7.76 -8.46
C ASN A 97 21.69 -7.58 -8.62
N THR A 98 20.96 -8.64 -8.95
CA THR A 98 19.52 -8.58 -9.20
C THR A 98 18.77 -9.18 -8.02
N LEU A 99 17.76 -8.43 -7.53
CA LEU A 99 16.79 -8.91 -6.56
C LEU A 99 15.44 -9.03 -7.24
N THR A 100 14.82 -10.19 -7.13
CA THR A 100 13.46 -10.45 -7.61
C THR A 100 12.55 -10.72 -6.42
N ALA A 101 11.40 -10.05 -6.35
CA ALA A 101 10.48 -10.20 -5.25
C ALA A 101 9.02 -10.28 -5.73
N GLN A 102 8.28 -11.27 -5.22
CA GLN A 102 6.86 -11.42 -5.48
C GLN A 102 6.05 -10.29 -4.82
N ALA A 103 4.89 -9.98 -5.39
CA ALA A 103 4.08 -8.81 -5.05
C ALA A 103 3.60 -8.76 -3.59
N GLY A 104 3.41 -9.90 -2.93
CA GLY A 104 3.04 -9.99 -1.52
C GLY A 104 4.23 -9.87 -0.55
N ALA A 105 5.48 -9.92 -1.03
CA ALA A 105 6.65 -9.72 -0.19
C ALA A 105 6.65 -8.31 0.41
N SER A 106 7.06 -8.17 1.67
CA SER A 106 7.20 -6.83 2.26
C SER A 106 8.45 -6.12 1.76
N LEU A 107 8.37 -4.80 1.59
CA LEU A 107 9.53 -3.97 1.26
C LEU A 107 10.68 -4.17 2.25
N ALA A 108 10.37 -4.32 3.53
CA ALA A 108 11.35 -4.60 4.56
C ALA A 108 12.05 -5.97 4.37
N ALA A 109 11.36 -6.98 3.84
CA ALA A 109 11.97 -8.27 3.53
C ALA A 109 12.93 -8.15 2.33
N ALA A 110 12.52 -7.46 1.27
CA ALA A 110 13.37 -7.19 0.12
C ALA A 110 14.63 -6.38 0.49
N ALA A 111 14.47 -5.31 1.28
CA ALA A 111 15.60 -4.51 1.76
C ALA A 111 16.58 -5.32 2.62
N ARG A 112 16.06 -6.21 3.49
CA ARG A 112 16.93 -7.11 4.29
C ARG A 112 17.66 -8.14 3.41
N ALA A 113 16.99 -8.71 2.40
CA ALA A 113 17.61 -9.65 1.48
C ALA A 113 18.74 -8.98 0.67
N ALA A 114 18.53 -7.76 0.19
CA ALA A 114 19.55 -6.95 -0.45
C ALA A 114 20.76 -6.71 0.47
N ALA A 115 20.51 -6.26 1.70
CA ALA A 115 21.57 -6.02 2.69
C ALA A 115 22.37 -7.28 3.04
N GLN A 116 21.72 -8.45 3.16
CA GLN A 116 22.37 -9.73 3.39
C GLN A 116 23.27 -10.16 2.23
N ALA A 117 22.93 -9.77 1.00
CA ALA A 117 23.71 -9.98 -0.20
C ALA A 117 24.76 -8.88 -0.47
N SER A 118 24.94 -7.93 0.47
CA SER A 118 25.84 -6.78 0.30
C SER A 118 25.47 -5.90 -0.91
N LEU A 119 24.17 -5.73 -1.16
CA LEU A 119 23.64 -4.90 -2.24
C LEU A 119 23.00 -3.63 -1.65
N THR A 120 23.41 -2.47 -2.16
CA THR A 120 22.90 -1.13 -1.81
C THR A 120 21.83 -0.68 -2.82
N GLY A 121 20.93 0.22 -2.40
CA GLY A 121 19.88 0.83 -3.21
C GLY A 121 18.46 0.62 -2.68
N LEU A 122 18.25 -0.30 -1.72
CA LEU A 122 16.95 -0.55 -1.10
C LEU A 122 16.87 -0.15 0.39
N GLU A 123 17.83 0.56 0.93
CA GLU A 123 17.87 0.94 2.33
C GLU A 123 16.65 1.80 2.72
N PHE A 124 16.21 2.70 1.83
CA PHE A 124 15.03 3.56 2.02
C PHE A 124 13.74 2.75 2.25
N ALA A 125 13.68 1.54 1.68
CA ALA A 125 12.49 0.69 1.69
C ALA A 125 12.32 -0.07 3.02
N ALA A 126 13.38 -0.23 3.81
CA ALA A 126 13.39 -1.06 5.01
C ALA A 126 12.33 -0.69 6.06
N GLY A 127 11.99 0.60 6.13
CA GLY A 127 11.00 1.11 7.08
C GLY A 127 9.60 1.35 6.49
N ILE A 128 9.37 1.15 5.20
CA ILE A 128 8.05 1.37 4.57
C ILE A 128 7.18 0.12 4.82
N PRO A 129 5.98 0.24 5.43
CA PRO A 129 5.14 -0.91 5.79
C PRO A 129 4.35 -1.50 4.60
N GLY A 130 4.84 -1.33 3.37
CA GLY A 130 4.17 -1.77 2.13
C GLY A 130 4.60 -3.16 1.67
N SER A 131 3.83 -3.72 0.74
CA SER A 131 4.21 -4.86 -0.08
C SER A 131 4.87 -4.41 -1.39
N ILE A 132 5.62 -5.29 -2.04
CA ILE A 132 6.26 -5.02 -3.34
C ILE A 132 5.23 -4.58 -4.40
N GLY A 133 4.11 -5.29 -4.52
CA GLY A 133 3.06 -4.92 -5.47
C GLY A 133 2.50 -3.52 -5.23
N GLY A 134 2.22 -3.19 -3.95
CA GLY A 134 1.77 -1.85 -3.58
C GLY A 134 2.85 -0.78 -3.79
N ALA A 135 4.11 -1.13 -3.56
CA ALA A 135 5.25 -0.23 -3.76
C ALA A 135 5.47 0.13 -5.24
N VAL A 136 5.37 -0.84 -6.15
CA VAL A 136 5.44 -0.59 -7.60
C VAL A 136 4.24 0.24 -8.04
N CYS A 137 3.03 -0.12 -7.58
CA CYS A 137 1.81 0.61 -7.91
C CYS A 137 1.88 2.10 -7.53
N MET A 138 2.45 2.42 -6.36
CA MET A 138 2.54 3.79 -5.83
C MET A 138 3.88 4.49 -6.10
N ASN A 139 4.84 3.84 -6.78
CA ASN A 139 6.23 4.30 -6.79
C ASN A 139 6.68 4.71 -5.39
N ALA A 140 6.62 3.75 -4.45
CA ALA A 140 6.86 4.03 -3.03
C ALA A 140 8.27 4.59 -2.82
N GLY A 141 8.36 5.60 -1.98
CA GLY A 141 9.64 6.24 -1.68
C GLY A 141 9.65 6.93 -0.32
N ALA A 142 10.84 7.06 0.24
CA ALA A 142 11.10 7.74 1.49
C ALA A 142 12.58 8.21 1.53
N TYR A 143 12.83 9.34 2.18
CA TYR A 143 14.20 9.86 2.43
C TYR A 143 15.07 10.03 1.17
N GLY A 144 14.45 10.38 0.05
CA GLY A 144 15.14 10.60 -1.23
C GLY A 144 15.30 9.36 -2.11
N GLY A 145 15.03 8.16 -1.57
CA GLY A 145 14.95 6.94 -2.36
C GLY A 145 13.52 6.62 -2.81
N GLU A 146 13.36 5.99 -3.96
CA GLU A 146 12.07 5.52 -4.49
C GLU A 146 12.25 4.30 -5.41
N ILE A 147 11.18 3.55 -5.62
CA ILE A 147 11.17 2.33 -6.44
C ILE A 147 11.70 2.59 -7.86
N ALA A 148 11.33 3.71 -8.48
CA ALA A 148 11.77 4.09 -9.82
C ALA A 148 13.29 4.15 -9.98
N GLN A 149 14.07 4.33 -8.92
CA GLN A 149 15.53 4.42 -9.01
C GLN A 149 16.18 3.04 -9.21
N VAL A 150 15.55 1.97 -8.73
CA VAL A 150 16.16 0.64 -8.67
C VAL A 150 15.41 -0.45 -9.43
N ILE A 151 14.13 -0.24 -9.79
CA ILE A 151 13.35 -1.21 -10.56
C ILE A 151 13.81 -1.25 -12.01
N VAL A 152 13.89 -2.44 -12.58
CA VAL A 152 14.19 -2.65 -14.02
C VAL A 152 13.02 -3.22 -14.77
N SER A 153 12.21 -4.04 -14.14
CA SER A 153 11.00 -4.61 -14.76
C SER A 153 10.01 -5.11 -13.70
N ALA A 154 8.78 -5.35 -14.14
CA ALA A 154 7.79 -6.07 -13.35
C ALA A 154 7.02 -7.06 -14.23
N ARG A 155 6.67 -8.21 -13.67
CA ARG A 155 5.70 -9.13 -14.25
C ARG A 155 4.32 -8.72 -13.73
N VAL A 156 3.43 -8.38 -14.66
CA VAL A 156 2.10 -7.88 -14.34
C VAL A 156 1.01 -8.72 -15.02
N LEU A 157 -0.14 -8.75 -14.40
CA LEU A 157 -1.37 -9.26 -15.01
C LEU A 157 -2.13 -8.07 -15.58
N THR A 158 -2.36 -8.08 -16.88
CA THR A 158 -3.14 -7.10 -17.65
C THR A 158 -4.43 -7.75 -18.16
N PRO A 159 -5.35 -7.01 -18.76
CA PRO A 159 -6.53 -7.60 -19.41
C PRO A 159 -6.19 -8.63 -20.49
N GLU A 160 -5.04 -8.50 -21.16
CA GLU A 160 -4.56 -9.41 -22.21
C GLU A 160 -3.81 -10.63 -21.64
N GLY A 161 -3.56 -10.68 -20.35
CA GLY A 161 -2.84 -11.73 -19.66
C GLY A 161 -1.57 -11.29 -18.96
N VAL A 162 -0.75 -12.26 -18.58
CA VAL A 162 0.52 -12.00 -17.86
C VAL A 162 1.60 -11.59 -18.85
N ARG A 163 2.27 -10.45 -18.58
CA ARG A 163 3.43 -9.98 -19.36
C ARG A 163 4.50 -9.35 -18.48
N MET A 164 5.71 -9.29 -19.01
CA MET A 164 6.78 -8.44 -18.47
C MET A 164 6.60 -7.01 -19.00
N VAL A 165 6.78 -6.04 -18.11
CA VAL A 165 6.81 -4.61 -18.45
C VAL A 165 8.14 -4.02 -17.98
N SER A 166 8.74 -3.18 -18.82
CA SER A 166 9.99 -2.51 -18.49
C SER A 166 9.75 -1.35 -17.51
N LYS A 167 10.83 -0.81 -16.98
CA LYS A 167 10.80 0.40 -16.15
C LYS A 167 10.10 1.57 -16.86
N GLU A 168 10.38 1.76 -18.14
CA GLU A 168 9.81 2.82 -18.98
C GLU A 168 8.30 2.63 -19.14
N GLU A 169 7.86 1.40 -19.41
CA GLU A 169 6.44 1.05 -19.54
C GLU A 169 5.68 1.21 -18.21
N LEU A 170 6.35 1.02 -17.06
CA LEU A 170 5.76 1.27 -15.74
C LEU A 170 5.42 2.75 -15.51
N SER A 171 6.02 3.69 -16.26
CA SER A 171 5.73 5.14 -16.21
C SER A 171 5.64 5.67 -14.79
N LEU A 172 6.66 5.35 -13.98
CA LEU A 172 6.68 5.66 -12.54
C LEU A 172 6.86 7.16 -12.31
N GLY A 173 5.93 7.75 -11.57
CA GLY A 173 5.95 9.14 -11.15
C GLY A 173 5.64 9.29 -9.66
N TYR A 174 5.52 10.53 -9.19
CA TYR A 174 5.17 10.78 -7.79
C TYR A 174 3.80 10.19 -7.44
N ARG A 175 3.81 9.14 -6.63
CA ARG A 175 2.60 8.37 -6.23
C ARG A 175 1.74 7.93 -7.41
N SER A 176 2.38 7.53 -8.51
CA SER A 176 1.72 7.16 -9.77
C SER A 176 2.51 6.09 -10.51
N SER A 177 1.81 5.27 -11.29
CA SER A 177 2.38 4.28 -12.21
C SER A 177 1.36 3.87 -13.27
N ALA A 178 1.82 3.28 -14.38
CA ALA A 178 0.95 2.62 -15.34
C ALA A 178 0.14 1.47 -14.72
N VAL A 179 0.69 0.79 -13.71
CA VAL A 179 -0.03 -0.24 -12.94
C VAL A 179 -1.31 0.34 -12.33
N MET A 180 -1.21 1.51 -11.68
CA MET A 180 -2.36 2.18 -11.07
C MET A 180 -3.34 2.70 -12.12
N GLN A 181 -2.84 3.32 -13.18
CA GLN A 181 -3.66 3.95 -14.21
C GLN A 181 -4.46 2.95 -15.03
N ASN A 182 -3.87 1.79 -15.31
CA ASN A 182 -4.49 0.74 -16.14
C ASN A 182 -5.15 -0.38 -15.33
N GLY A 183 -5.13 -0.31 -13.99
CA GLY A 183 -5.69 -1.36 -13.13
C GLY A 183 -4.96 -2.71 -13.24
N TRP A 184 -3.67 -2.71 -13.61
CA TRP A 184 -2.87 -3.93 -13.68
C TRP A 184 -2.57 -4.47 -12.28
N VAL A 185 -2.27 -5.77 -12.20
CA VAL A 185 -1.87 -6.42 -10.95
C VAL A 185 -0.40 -6.83 -11.04
N VAL A 186 0.43 -6.30 -10.16
CA VAL A 186 1.83 -6.74 -10.05
C VAL A 186 1.86 -8.16 -9.49
N LEU A 187 2.60 -9.03 -10.15
CA LEU A 187 2.88 -10.41 -9.71
C LEU A 187 4.26 -10.50 -9.06
N GLU A 188 5.24 -9.79 -9.65
CA GLU A 188 6.63 -9.83 -9.27
C GLU A 188 7.33 -8.57 -9.78
N ALA A 189 8.35 -8.09 -9.06
CA ALA A 189 9.20 -7.00 -9.50
C ALA A 189 10.67 -7.39 -9.43
N THR A 190 11.46 -6.90 -10.39
CA THR A 190 12.90 -7.12 -10.49
C THR A 190 13.63 -5.80 -10.30
N PHE A 191 14.60 -5.79 -9.41
CA PHE A 191 15.42 -4.64 -9.05
C PHE A 191 16.87 -4.91 -9.41
N GLU A 192 17.55 -3.94 -9.99
CA GLU A 192 18.99 -3.95 -10.17
C GLU A 192 19.62 -3.07 -9.09
N LEU A 193 20.52 -3.66 -8.33
CA LEU A 193 21.16 -3.06 -7.18
C LEU A 193 22.69 -3.01 -7.39
N ALA A 194 23.39 -2.20 -6.63
CA ALA A 194 24.84 -2.11 -6.72
C ALA A 194 25.51 -2.86 -5.55
N PRO A 195 26.67 -3.49 -5.75
CA PRO A 195 27.49 -3.96 -4.64
C PRO A 195 27.86 -2.81 -3.70
N GLY A 196 27.78 -3.06 -2.40
CA GLY A 196 28.06 -2.06 -1.37
C GLY A 196 28.74 -2.64 -0.14
N SER A 197 29.25 -1.77 0.72
CA SER A 197 29.81 -2.16 2.01
C SER A 197 28.71 -2.64 2.96
N PRO A 198 28.75 -3.86 3.51
CA PRO A 198 27.77 -4.35 4.46
C PRO A 198 27.57 -3.43 5.66
N ASP A 199 28.65 -2.80 6.14
CA ASP A 199 28.62 -1.92 7.30
C ASP A 199 27.95 -0.58 6.96
N GLU A 200 28.21 -0.02 5.76
CA GLU A 200 27.54 1.21 5.29
C GLU A 200 26.05 0.99 5.03
N ILE A 201 25.68 -0.13 4.42
CA ILE A 201 24.26 -0.50 4.20
C ILE A 201 23.54 -0.60 5.55
N LYS A 202 24.11 -1.33 6.52
CA LYS A 202 23.54 -1.48 7.86
C LYS A 202 23.44 -0.14 8.58
N ALA A 203 24.48 0.69 8.51
CA ALA A 203 24.50 2.02 9.11
C ALA A 203 23.41 2.91 8.53
N THR A 204 23.25 2.92 7.19
CA THR A 204 22.20 3.67 6.49
C THR A 204 20.81 3.20 6.91
N MET A 205 20.57 1.89 6.92
CA MET A 205 19.26 1.34 7.36
C MET A 205 18.98 1.70 8.83
N ALA A 206 19.98 1.66 9.70
CA ALA A 206 19.84 2.02 11.12
C ALA A 206 19.54 3.50 11.31
N ASP A 207 20.23 4.40 10.58
CA ASP A 207 19.98 5.84 10.59
C ASP A 207 18.55 6.16 10.11
N LEU A 208 18.13 5.60 8.97
CA LEU A 208 16.77 5.80 8.45
C LEU A 208 15.69 5.30 9.42
N ALA A 209 15.94 4.16 10.09
CA ALA A 209 15.04 3.65 11.11
C ALA A 209 15.00 4.56 12.36
N ALA A 210 16.14 5.14 12.77
CA ALA A 210 16.22 6.09 13.88
C ALA A 210 15.43 7.38 13.57
N ARG A 211 15.67 8.00 12.41
CA ARG A 211 14.92 9.18 11.94
C ARG A 211 13.43 8.92 11.87
N ARG A 212 13.02 7.72 11.49
CA ARG A 212 11.61 7.33 11.40
C ARG A 212 10.99 7.24 12.80
N ARG A 213 11.66 6.59 13.76
CA ARG A 213 11.19 6.52 15.15
C ARG A 213 11.08 7.90 15.82
N GLU A 214 12.02 8.79 15.51
CA GLU A 214 12.03 10.14 16.05
C GLU A 214 10.89 11.02 15.50
N LYS A 215 10.54 10.86 14.21
CA LYS A 215 9.68 11.80 13.48
C LYS A 215 8.28 11.28 13.14
N GLN A 216 8.01 9.99 13.28
CA GLN A 216 6.73 9.38 12.88
C GLN A 216 6.05 8.67 14.06
N PRO A 217 4.72 8.74 14.15
CA PRO A 217 3.95 8.18 15.27
C PRO A 217 3.79 6.66 15.15
N LEU A 218 4.89 5.90 15.12
CA LEU A 218 4.93 4.47 14.84
C LEU A 218 4.21 3.60 15.89
N GLN A 219 3.94 4.15 17.08
CA GLN A 219 3.20 3.49 18.15
C GLN A 219 1.69 3.41 17.89
N TYR A 220 1.18 4.17 16.90
CA TYR A 220 -0.23 4.18 16.55
C TYR A 220 -0.48 3.61 15.15
N PRO A 221 -1.61 2.92 14.94
CA PRO A 221 -2.06 2.57 13.61
C PRO A 221 -2.23 3.81 12.73
N SER A 222 -1.70 3.74 11.50
CA SER A 222 -1.78 4.81 10.50
C SER A 222 -1.51 4.27 9.10
N CYS A 223 -1.78 5.04 8.07
CA CYS A 223 -1.44 4.72 6.67
C CYS A 223 -0.34 5.63 6.11
N GLY A 224 0.59 6.08 6.94
CA GLY A 224 1.67 6.98 6.53
C GLY A 224 1.21 8.44 6.41
N SER A 225 1.84 9.19 5.49
CA SER A 225 1.39 10.54 5.15
C SER A 225 0.01 10.48 4.52
N PHE A 226 -0.93 11.22 5.10
CA PHE A 226 -2.34 11.13 4.73
C PHE A 226 -2.67 11.90 3.44
N PHE A 227 -1.93 12.98 3.19
CA PHE A 227 -2.12 13.86 2.04
C PHE A 227 -0.86 13.90 1.17
N LYS A 228 -1.06 14.02 -0.14
CA LYS A 228 -0.01 14.31 -1.10
C LYS A 228 0.66 15.63 -0.80
N ARG A 229 1.89 15.79 -1.24
CA ARG A 229 2.60 17.05 -1.16
C ARG A 229 2.01 18.05 -2.18
N PRO A 230 1.43 19.18 -1.74
CA PRO A 230 0.96 20.21 -2.66
C PRO A 230 2.14 20.89 -3.37
N VAL A 231 1.90 21.42 -4.57
CA VAL A 231 2.91 22.17 -5.32
C VAL A 231 3.37 23.38 -4.50
N GLY A 232 4.67 23.49 -4.27
CA GLY A 232 5.27 24.59 -3.50
C GLY A 232 5.13 24.50 -1.97
N TYR A 233 4.46 23.47 -1.43
CA TYR A 233 4.19 23.34 -0.01
C TYR A 233 4.48 21.95 0.53
N TYR A 234 4.45 21.82 1.86
CA TYR A 234 4.43 20.53 2.56
C TYR A 234 3.10 20.40 3.31
N ALA A 235 2.32 19.35 3.02
CA ALA A 235 1.01 19.14 3.65
C ALA A 235 1.08 19.20 5.19
N GLY A 236 2.05 18.50 5.80
CA GLY A 236 2.25 18.51 7.24
C GLY A 236 2.51 19.90 7.81
N ALA A 237 3.29 20.74 7.11
CA ALA A 237 3.54 22.11 7.54
C ALA A 237 2.28 22.99 7.49
N LEU A 238 1.47 22.87 6.44
CA LEU A 238 0.19 23.60 6.34
C LEU A 238 -0.78 23.18 7.45
N ILE A 239 -0.87 21.88 7.73
CA ILE A 239 -1.74 21.33 8.79
C ILE A 239 -1.27 21.81 10.16
N GLU A 240 0.03 21.82 10.43
CA GLU A 240 0.61 22.35 11.67
C GLU A 240 0.36 23.84 11.82
N GLN A 241 0.62 24.63 10.79
CA GLN A 241 0.36 26.08 10.78
C GLN A 241 -1.13 26.40 10.89
N ALA A 242 -2.01 25.50 10.43
CA ALA A 242 -3.46 25.62 10.67
C ALA A 242 -3.84 25.37 12.14
N GLY A 243 -2.91 24.95 13.01
CA GLY A 243 -3.16 24.66 14.42
C GLY A 243 -3.86 23.31 14.63
N LEU A 244 -3.71 22.35 13.69
CA LEU A 244 -4.46 21.10 13.69
C LEU A 244 -3.72 19.92 14.32
N LYS A 245 -2.46 20.07 14.80
CA LYS A 245 -1.83 19.03 15.61
C LYS A 245 -2.70 18.67 16.80
N GLY A 246 -2.92 17.37 17.02
CA GLY A 246 -3.75 16.88 18.11
C GLY A 246 -5.27 17.00 17.87
N TYR A 247 -5.72 17.65 16.78
CA TYR A 247 -7.15 17.75 16.47
C TYR A 247 -7.78 16.38 16.26
N ARG A 248 -8.98 16.17 16.82
CA ARG A 248 -9.62 14.84 16.87
C ARG A 248 -11.05 14.87 16.36
N VAL A 249 -11.46 13.75 15.78
CA VAL A 249 -12.85 13.36 15.54
C VAL A 249 -12.98 11.93 16.09
N GLY A 250 -13.66 11.75 17.21
CA GLY A 250 -13.66 10.48 17.93
C GLY A 250 -12.25 10.04 18.32
N ASP A 251 -11.88 8.83 17.93
CA ASP A 251 -10.52 8.28 18.12
C ASP A 251 -9.57 8.49 16.93
N ALA A 252 -10.03 9.12 15.85
CA ALA A 252 -9.15 9.61 14.78
C ALA A 252 -8.48 10.91 15.22
N GLN A 253 -7.16 11.04 15.01
CA GLN A 253 -6.40 12.22 15.44
C GLN A 253 -5.34 12.61 14.40
N VAL A 254 -5.16 13.93 14.16
CA VAL A 254 -3.94 14.46 13.54
C VAL A 254 -2.80 14.28 14.54
N SER A 255 -1.75 13.56 14.16
CA SER A 255 -0.65 13.27 15.06
C SER A 255 0.01 14.52 15.62
N GLU A 256 0.25 14.54 16.92
CA GLU A 256 1.02 15.61 17.58
C GLU A 256 2.50 15.59 17.21
N MET A 257 3.03 14.38 16.88
CA MET A 257 4.43 14.23 16.49
C MET A 257 4.66 14.70 15.04
N HIS A 258 3.77 14.35 14.11
CA HIS A 258 3.89 14.67 12.69
C HIS A 258 2.52 14.99 12.09
N ALA A 259 2.24 16.28 11.85
CA ALA A 259 0.92 16.73 11.40
C ALA A 259 0.46 16.18 10.04
N GLY A 260 1.36 15.62 9.22
CA GLY A 260 1.00 14.93 7.98
C GLY A 260 0.39 13.52 8.19
N PHE A 261 0.38 13.01 9.43
CA PHE A 261 -0.16 11.70 9.79
C PHE A 261 -1.52 11.84 10.47
N VAL A 262 -2.47 11.04 10.03
CA VAL A 262 -3.69 10.72 10.78
C VAL A 262 -3.47 9.37 11.45
N ILE A 263 -3.74 9.31 12.75
CA ILE A 263 -3.56 8.12 13.59
C ILE A 263 -4.89 7.65 14.18
N ASN A 264 -5.00 6.35 14.38
CA ASN A 264 -6.05 5.72 15.15
C ASN A 264 -5.58 5.57 16.60
N ARG A 265 -6.26 6.24 17.55
CA ARG A 265 -5.92 6.23 18.99
C ARG A 265 -6.33 4.94 19.70
N GLY A 266 -7.08 4.08 19.01
CA GLY A 266 -7.51 2.79 19.56
C GLY A 266 -8.72 2.22 18.85
N HIS A 267 -9.82 2.95 18.80
CA HIS A 267 -11.11 2.48 18.29
C HIS A 267 -11.70 3.40 17.21
N ALA A 268 -10.86 4.16 16.49
CA ALA A 268 -11.37 5.00 15.42
C ALA A 268 -12.12 4.17 14.38
N THR A 269 -13.25 4.66 13.92
CA THR A 269 -13.95 4.16 12.75
C THR A 269 -13.37 4.78 11.48
N SER A 270 -13.60 4.16 10.32
CA SER A 270 -13.22 4.74 9.04
C SER A 270 -13.98 6.03 8.75
N SER A 271 -15.22 6.13 9.20
CA SER A 271 -16.04 7.34 9.10
C SER A 271 -15.48 8.50 9.94
N GLU A 272 -14.94 8.24 11.12
CA GLU A 272 -14.26 9.26 11.94
C GLU A 272 -12.99 9.77 11.24
N ILE A 273 -12.18 8.86 10.67
CA ILE A 273 -10.97 9.21 9.93
C ILE A 273 -11.32 10.02 8.68
N TYR A 274 -12.38 9.63 7.97
CA TYR A 274 -12.85 10.35 6.78
C TYR A 274 -13.34 11.76 7.13
N ARG A 275 -14.14 11.91 8.18
CA ARG A 275 -14.56 13.23 8.67
C ARG A 275 -13.38 14.10 9.11
N LEU A 276 -12.42 13.52 9.82
CA LEU A 276 -11.19 14.23 10.19
C LEU A 276 -10.43 14.72 8.95
N MET A 277 -10.34 13.90 7.91
CA MET A 277 -9.74 14.28 6.63
C MET A 277 -10.43 15.52 6.02
N GLN A 278 -11.77 15.49 5.95
CA GLN A 278 -12.57 16.61 5.41
C GLN A 278 -12.38 17.90 6.22
N GLU A 279 -12.38 17.80 7.56
CA GLU A 279 -12.14 18.93 8.45
C GLU A 279 -10.73 19.55 8.23
N VAL A 280 -9.71 18.70 8.07
CA VAL A 280 -8.34 19.15 7.77
C VAL A 280 -8.30 19.87 6.42
N GLN A 281 -8.91 19.29 5.39
CA GLN A 281 -8.98 19.90 4.06
C GLN A 281 -9.67 21.26 4.10
N CYS A 282 -10.85 21.34 4.73
CA CYS A 282 -11.63 22.57 4.86
C CYS A 282 -10.85 23.69 5.55
N ARG A 283 -10.20 23.39 6.69
CA ARG A 283 -9.46 24.40 7.48
C ARG A 283 -8.18 24.85 6.80
N VAL A 284 -7.45 23.95 6.13
CA VAL A 284 -6.26 24.32 5.36
C VAL A 284 -6.66 25.16 4.14
N GLN A 285 -7.71 24.78 3.42
CA GLN A 285 -8.24 25.55 2.30
C GLN A 285 -8.69 26.95 2.74
N ALA A 286 -9.45 27.06 3.83
CA ALA A 286 -9.91 28.34 4.35
C ALA A 286 -8.78 29.29 4.78
N ARG A 287 -7.69 28.73 5.32
CA ARG A 287 -6.59 29.55 5.86
C ARG A 287 -5.52 29.92 4.82
N PHE A 288 -5.23 29.03 3.87
CA PHE A 288 -4.10 29.16 2.94
C PHE A 288 -4.50 29.17 1.47
N GLY A 289 -5.78 28.89 1.12
CA GLY A 289 -6.23 28.74 -0.26
C GLY A 289 -5.68 27.49 -0.95
N VAL A 290 -5.11 26.53 -0.20
CA VAL A 290 -4.48 25.32 -0.74
C VAL A 290 -5.38 24.11 -0.50
N THR A 291 -5.74 23.40 -1.58
CA THR A 291 -6.49 22.13 -1.48
C THR A 291 -5.52 20.99 -1.21
N LEU A 292 -5.76 20.25 -0.12
CA LEU A 292 -5.02 19.03 0.18
C LEU A 292 -5.67 17.83 -0.52
N GLU A 293 -4.91 17.12 -1.37
CA GLU A 293 -5.34 15.86 -1.97
C GLU A 293 -4.95 14.68 -1.08
N PRO A 294 -5.86 13.73 -0.79
CA PRO A 294 -5.50 12.50 -0.09
C PRO A 294 -4.46 11.70 -0.88
N GLU A 295 -3.43 11.21 -0.19
CA GLU A 295 -2.53 10.17 -0.71
C GLU A 295 -3.12 8.78 -0.42
N VAL A 296 -3.81 8.64 0.71
CA VAL A 296 -4.55 7.43 1.08
C VAL A 296 -5.69 7.17 0.08
N ARG A 297 -5.83 5.92 -0.32
CA ARG A 297 -6.91 5.49 -1.22
C ARG A 297 -8.15 5.14 -0.41
N LEU A 298 -9.26 5.79 -0.75
CA LEU A 298 -10.57 5.53 -0.15
C LEU A 298 -11.21 4.35 -0.89
N ILE A 299 -11.65 3.34 -0.14
CA ILE A 299 -12.25 2.11 -0.67
C ILE A 299 -13.64 1.91 -0.03
N GLY A 300 -14.63 1.62 -0.85
CA GLY A 300 -16.02 1.50 -0.42
C GLY A 300 -16.75 2.85 -0.44
N HIS A 301 -17.91 2.91 0.21
CA HIS A 301 -18.76 4.08 0.22
C HIS A 301 -18.60 4.85 1.55
N PHE A 302 -18.23 6.12 1.46
CA PHE A 302 -18.15 7.04 2.60
C PHE A 302 -19.31 8.04 2.49
N GLU A 303 -20.10 8.14 3.54
CA GLU A 303 -21.13 9.16 3.65
C GLU A 303 -20.48 10.53 3.95
N ALA A 304 -21.01 11.57 3.30
CA ALA A 304 -20.50 12.94 3.42
C ALA A 304 -20.86 13.57 4.77
#